data_691cf9862cd2cca885db25d124181089
#
_entry.id   691cf9862cd2cca885db25d124181089
#
_cell.length_a   1.000
_cell.length_b   1.000
_cell.length_c   1.000
_cell.angle_alpha   90.00
_cell.angle_beta   90.00
_cell.angle_gamma   90.00
#
_symmetry.space_group_name_H-M   'P 1'
#
loop_
_entity.id
_entity.type
_entity.pdbx_description
1 polymer ?
#
loop_
_entity_poly.entity_id
_entity_poly.type
_entity_poly.pdbx_seq_one_letter_code
_entity_poly.pdbx_strand_id
1 'polypeptide(L)'
;MRPVIGLVTSEALAYTGTRLAMIAIPWFVLETTGSPALMGLVTLFELGSYTLARLFVGPVLDRVGQRAVSIRVDLLAAVALLAVPLLFSAGLLPFPVLLVLVTVIGLATGPSEAAKVSLSPFVAAAANVRLERVTGLTGTVDRLSMTVGPIAAGAVVAALGALTALYVNAALMVLAALVMTLLLRRDTETAGRAEADPEADDGYLARLYAGWRVVWGDLPLRMLVAMILVTNIVDVAVMSLALPIWAHEGGWGPQAVGLVAGALGGASVAGSLLAVWVGHRLPRRSTFFAAMLIAGPPRILVLTLDLPLWVVLAVWAVSGLGGGLINPILSAVIFERLPNHMVGRGTSMVGSLARLGAPIAAPGIGVAIGLLGVAPVLVAGAFVYLAAVTLPAFGRAAKGLERPPEEPEAAPHEARSRGVGDGGARARRW
;
A
#
# COMPACT_ATOMS: atom_id res chain seq x y z
N MET A 1 19.65 -6.25 -19.41
CA MET A 1 19.06 -4.91 -19.11
C MET A 1 17.65 -4.67 -19.69
N ARG A 2 17.32 -5.15 -20.91
CA ARG A 2 15.95 -5.00 -21.48
C ARG A 2 14.82 -5.47 -20.55
N PRO A 3 14.88 -6.65 -19.87
CA PRO A 3 13.81 -7.07 -18.95
C PRO A 3 13.61 -6.12 -17.77
N VAL A 4 14.71 -5.58 -17.21
CA VAL A 4 14.62 -4.61 -16.08
C VAL A 4 13.91 -3.34 -16.52
N ILE A 5 14.30 -2.77 -17.67
CA ILE A 5 13.66 -1.57 -18.23
C ILE A 5 12.17 -1.86 -18.48
N GLY A 6 11.84 -3.05 -19.04
CA GLY A 6 10.47 -3.45 -19.30
C GLY A 6 9.61 -3.49 -18.05
N LEU A 7 10.09 -4.14 -16.97
CA LEU A 7 9.38 -4.22 -15.71
C LEU A 7 9.20 -2.84 -15.09
N VAL A 8 10.30 -2.09 -14.91
CA VAL A 8 10.30 -0.76 -14.26
C VAL A 8 9.40 0.24 -15.00
N THR A 9 9.45 0.24 -16.34
CA THR A 9 8.60 1.14 -17.15
C THR A 9 7.13 0.73 -17.10
N SER A 10 6.84 -0.59 -17.18
CA SER A 10 5.46 -1.08 -17.07
C SER A 10 4.87 -0.78 -15.68
N GLU A 11 5.65 -0.92 -14.60
CA GLU A 11 5.22 -0.51 -13.25
C GLU A 11 4.98 1.00 -13.16
N ALA A 12 5.88 1.82 -13.69
CA ALA A 12 5.73 3.27 -13.67
C ALA A 12 4.44 3.72 -14.37
N LEU A 13 4.14 3.14 -15.53
CA LEU A 13 2.91 3.42 -16.27
C LEU A 13 1.66 2.97 -15.51
N ALA A 14 1.67 1.75 -14.97
CA ALA A 14 0.55 1.21 -14.21
C ALA A 14 0.30 2.00 -12.91
N TYR A 15 1.33 2.32 -12.15
CA TYR A 15 1.18 3.13 -10.93
C TYR A 15 0.68 4.54 -11.25
N THR A 16 1.19 5.18 -12.32
CA THR A 16 0.70 6.49 -12.75
C THR A 16 -0.79 6.41 -13.10
N GLY A 17 -1.22 5.39 -13.82
CA GLY A 17 -2.63 5.14 -14.12
C GLY A 17 -3.46 4.93 -12.84
N THR A 18 -2.98 4.11 -11.89
CA THR A 18 -3.67 3.91 -10.61
C THR A 18 -3.85 5.22 -9.84
N ARG A 19 -2.81 6.07 -9.78
CA ARG A 19 -2.92 7.39 -9.12
C ARG A 19 -3.90 8.31 -9.83
N LEU A 20 -3.95 8.24 -11.17
CA LEU A 20 -4.92 9.00 -11.95
C LEU A 20 -6.35 8.54 -11.67
N ALA A 21 -6.59 7.23 -11.60
CA ALA A 21 -7.90 6.66 -11.24
C ALA A 21 -8.36 7.10 -9.85
N MET A 22 -7.46 7.09 -8.86
CA MET A 22 -7.76 7.48 -7.48
C MET A 22 -8.33 8.90 -7.33
N ILE A 23 -8.06 9.80 -8.28
CA ILE A 23 -8.62 11.17 -8.30
C ILE A 23 -9.75 11.27 -9.32
N ALA A 24 -9.56 10.72 -10.53
CA ALA A 24 -10.52 10.87 -11.62
C ALA A 24 -11.86 10.17 -11.34
N ILE A 25 -11.87 8.97 -10.76
CA ILE A 25 -13.10 8.21 -10.51
C ILE A 25 -13.96 8.87 -9.43
N PRO A 26 -13.45 9.17 -8.21
CA PRO A 26 -14.21 9.88 -7.21
C PRO A 26 -14.69 11.26 -7.68
N TRP A 27 -13.84 11.99 -8.40
CA TRP A 27 -14.19 13.31 -8.94
C TRP A 27 -15.31 13.22 -9.97
N PHE A 28 -15.23 12.26 -10.91
CA PHE A 28 -16.27 11.99 -11.88
C PHE A 28 -17.62 11.67 -11.22
N VAL A 29 -17.61 10.81 -10.19
CA VAL A 29 -18.84 10.46 -9.46
C VAL A 29 -19.43 11.68 -8.75
N LEU A 30 -18.57 12.50 -8.13
CA LEU A 30 -18.98 13.71 -7.45
C LEU A 30 -19.62 14.72 -8.42
N GLU A 31 -18.98 15.00 -9.56
CA GLU A 31 -19.48 15.93 -10.58
C GLU A 31 -20.80 15.47 -11.21
N THR A 32 -20.95 14.15 -11.41
CA THR A 32 -22.13 13.62 -12.12
C THR A 32 -23.31 13.32 -11.21
N THR A 33 -23.07 12.99 -9.96
CA THR A 33 -24.14 12.57 -9.03
C THR A 33 -24.36 13.51 -7.85
N GLY A 34 -23.35 14.31 -7.50
CA GLY A 34 -23.39 15.16 -6.29
C GLY A 34 -23.54 14.36 -4.98
N SER A 35 -23.40 13.03 -4.99
CA SER A 35 -23.75 12.15 -3.87
C SER A 35 -22.54 11.53 -3.20
N PRO A 36 -22.21 11.93 -1.95
CA PRO A 36 -21.17 11.26 -1.15
C PRO A 36 -21.44 9.77 -0.91
N ALA A 37 -22.73 9.39 -0.78
CA ALA A 37 -23.11 8.00 -0.59
C ALA A 37 -22.75 7.12 -1.81
N LEU A 38 -22.98 7.63 -3.02
CA LEU A 38 -22.62 6.93 -4.25
C LEU A 38 -21.09 6.86 -4.44
N MET A 39 -20.34 7.90 -4.02
CA MET A 39 -18.87 7.83 -3.97
C MET A 39 -18.40 6.73 -3.03
N GLY A 40 -19.01 6.59 -1.85
CA GLY A 40 -18.71 5.51 -0.91
C GLY A 40 -18.96 4.13 -1.48
N LEU A 41 -20.04 3.94 -2.25
CA LEU A 41 -20.33 2.69 -2.96
C LEU A 41 -19.26 2.40 -4.03
N VAL A 42 -18.90 3.39 -4.83
CA VAL A 42 -17.82 3.25 -5.83
C VAL A 42 -16.50 2.84 -5.16
N THR A 43 -16.16 3.48 -4.06
CA THR A 43 -14.95 3.14 -3.27
C THR A 43 -15.02 1.70 -2.73
N LEU A 44 -16.18 1.24 -2.25
CA LEU A 44 -16.37 -0.15 -1.82
C LEU A 44 -16.09 -1.13 -2.97
N PHE A 45 -16.72 -0.90 -4.12
CA PHE A 45 -16.64 -1.81 -5.26
C PHE A 45 -15.26 -1.81 -5.90
N GLU A 46 -14.62 -0.65 -6.03
CA GLU A 46 -13.26 -0.52 -6.59
C GLU A 46 -12.20 -1.09 -5.64
N LEU A 47 -12.10 -0.53 -4.44
CA LEU A 47 -11.03 -0.89 -3.49
C LEU A 47 -11.30 -2.25 -2.83
N GLY A 48 -12.56 -2.62 -2.65
CA GLY A 48 -12.95 -3.94 -2.15
C GLY A 48 -12.58 -5.05 -3.12
N SER A 49 -12.93 -4.91 -4.39
CA SER A 49 -12.57 -5.85 -5.45
C SER A 49 -11.05 -5.92 -5.67
N TYR A 50 -10.36 -4.79 -5.64
CA TYR A 50 -8.89 -4.72 -5.67
C TYR A 50 -8.26 -5.54 -4.55
N THR A 51 -8.74 -5.34 -3.31
CA THR A 51 -8.18 -6.00 -2.12
C THR A 51 -8.44 -7.51 -2.16
N LEU A 52 -9.66 -7.91 -2.52
CA LEU A 52 -10.03 -9.32 -2.66
C LEU A 52 -9.22 -10.00 -3.78
N ALA A 53 -9.17 -9.38 -4.97
CA ALA A 53 -8.43 -9.95 -6.09
C ALA A 53 -6.94 -10.10 -5.77
N ARG A 54 -6.33 -9.10 -5.12
CA ARG A 54 -4.93 -9.16 -4.69
C ARG A 54 -4.68 -10.25 -3.65
N LEU A 55 -5.63 -10.48 -2.75
CA LEU A 55 -5.52 -11.52 -1.74
C LEU A 55 -5.52 -12.93 -2.35
N PHE A 56 -6.33 -13.18 -3.37
CA PHE A 56 -6.53 -14.51 -3.95
C PHE A 56 -5.77 -14.77 -5.25
N VAL A 57 -4.96 -13.82 -5.74
CA VAL A 57 -4.27 -13.93 -7.03
C VAL A 57 -3.13 -14.96 -7.02
N GLY A 58 -2.53 -15.27 -5.87
CA GLY A 58 -1.36 -16.15 -5.76
C GLY A 58 -1.46 -17.43 -6.60
N PRO A 59 -2.48 -18.30 -6.40
CA PRO A 59 -2.63 -19.52 -7.18
C PRO A 59 -2.80 -19.29 -8.69
N VAL A 60 -3.33 -18.13 -9.09
CA VAL A 60 -3.47 -17.77 -10.51
C VAL A 60 -2.10 -17.41 -11.11
N LEU A 61 -1.28 -16.66 -10.36
CA LEU A 61 0.09 -16.33 -10.77
C LEU A 61 0.94 -17.58 -10.97
N ASP A 62 0.81 -18.56 -10.07
CA ASP A 62 1.56 -19.80 -10.11
C ASP A 62 1.17 -20.69 -11.31
N ARG A 63 -0.11 -20.69 -11.71
CA ARG A 63 -0.62 -21.51 -12.82
C ARG A 63 -0.47 -20.87 -14.18
N VAL A 64 -0.78 -19.57 -14.27
CA VAL A 64 -0.87 -18.83 -15.55
C VAL A 64 0.46 -18.16 -15.89
N GLY A 65 1.27 -17.84 -14.87
CA GLY A 65 2.50 -17.06 -14.99
C GLY A 65 2.26 -15.57 -14.78
N GLN A 66 3.20 -14.93 -14.09
CA GLN A 66 3.10 -13.54 -13.63
C GLN A 66 3.00 -12.54 -14.80
N ARG A 67 3.84 -12.74 -15.84
CA ARG A 67 3.85 -11.90 -17.02
C ARG A 67 2.51 -11.96 -17.79
N ALA A 68 2.00 -13.18 -17.99
CA ALA A 68 0.76 -13.37 -18.71
C ALA A 68 -0.44 -12.77 -17.97
N VAL A 69 -0.49 -12.93 -16.65
CA VAL A 69 -1.50 -12.30 -15.80
C VAL A 69 -1.41 -10.79 -15.91
N SER A 70 -0.21 -10.19 -15.67
CA SER A 70 -0.03 -8.73 -15.74
C SER A 70 -0.55 -8.14 -17.06
N ILE A 71 -0.18 -8.72 -18.21
CA ILE A 71 -0.60 -8.23 -19.51
C ILE A 71 -2.13 -8.32 -19.68
N ARG A 72 -2.73 -9.46 -19.33
CA ARG A 72 -4.17 -9.68 -19.51
C ARG A 72 -5.02 -8.77 -18.64
N VAL A 73 -4.61 -8.59 -17.37
CA VAL A 73 -5.38 -7.75 -16.45
C VAL A 73 -5.16 -6.27 -16.71
N ASP A 74 -3.97 -5.83 -17.19
CA ASP A 74 -3.76 -4.45 -17.62
C ASP A 74 -4.67 -4.11 -18.82
N LEU A 75 -4.81 -5.02 -19.79
CA LEU A 75 -5.72 -4.84 -20.92
C LEU A 75 -7.19 -4.86 -20.47
N LEU A 76 -7.56 -5.72 -19.54
CA LEU A 76 -8.91 -5.75 -18.96
C LEU A 76 -9.23 -4.43 -18.24
N ALA A 77 -8.29 -3.91 -17.44
CA ALA A 77 -8.42 -2.60 -16.81
C ALA A 77 -8.57 -1.48 -17.84
N ALA A 78 -7.78 -1.51 -18.92
CA ALA A 78 -7.85 -0.53 -19.99
C ALA A 78 -9.22 -0.53 -20.67
N VAL A 79 -9.78 -1.70 -20.98
CA VAL A 79 -11.13 -1.83 -21.57
C VAL A 79 -12.19 -1.27 -20.63
N ALA A 80 -12.14 -1.61 -19.35
CA ALA A 80 -13.11 -1.10 -18.37
C ALA A 80 -12.99 0.42 -18.18
N LEU A 81 -11.76 0.95 -18.09
CA LEU A 81 -11.48 2.39 -18.00
C LEU A 81 -11.97 3.15 -19.24
N LEU A 82 -11.80 2.58 -20.41
CA LEU A 82 -12.27 3.17 -21.68
C LEU A 82 -13.79 3.13 -21.79
N ALA A 83 -14.43 2.08 -21.28
CA ALA A 83 -15.88 1.92 -21.32
C ALA A 83 -16.61 3.01 -20.51
N VAL A 84 -16.05 3.50 -19.40
CA VAL A 84 -16.68 4.55 -18.59
C VAL A 84 -16.97 5.80 -19.40
N PRO A 85 -15.98 6.49 -19.99
CA PRO A 85 -16.26 7.72 -20.74
C PRO A 85 -17.02 7.47 -22.05
N LEU A 86 -16.85 6.33 -22.71
CA LEU A 86 -17.59 5.99 -23.93
C LEU A 86 -19.08 5.80 -23.66
N LEU A 87 -19.42 5.00 -22.63
CA LEU A 87 -20.82 4.78 -22.25
C LEU A 87 -21.46 6.06 -21.70
N PHE A 88 -20.70 6.87 -20.96
CA PHE A 88 -21.19 8.14 -20.45
C PHE A 88 -21.52 9.11 -21.60
N SER A 89 -20.64 9.27 -22.58
CA SER A 89 -20.87 10.13 -23.75
C SER A 89 -22.02 9.64 -24.63
N ALA A 90 -22.27 8.34 -24.63
CA ALA A 90 -23.42 7.73 -25.31
C ALA A 90 -24.74 7.83 -24.53
N GLY A 91 -24.74 8.33 -23.31
CA GLY A 91 -25.91 8.33 -22.41
C GLY A 91 -26.31 6.93 -21.90
N LEU A 92 -25.41 5.96 -21.98
CA LEU A 92 -25.64 4.55 -21.63
C LEU A 92 -24.90 4.11 -20.36
N LEU A 93 -24.54 5.03 -19.46
CA LEU A 93 -23.87 4.74 -18.20
C LEU A 93 -24.78 4.96 -16.98
N PRO A 94 -25.76 4.09 -16.71
CA PRO A 94 -26.46 4.13 -15.45
C PRO A 94 -25.52 3.73 -14.30
N PHE A 95 -25.79 4.21 -13.09
CA PHE A 95 -24.92 3.99 -11.94
C PHE A 95 -24.58 2.49 -11.66
N PRO A 96 -25.49 1.52 -11.78
CA PRO A 96 -25.13 0.09 -11.64
C PRO A 96 -24.07 -0.38 -12.65
N VAL A 97 -24.09 0.12 -13.89
CA VAL A 97 -23.06 -0.21 -14.89
C VAL A 97 -21.71 0.39 -14.48
N LEU A 98 -21.69 1.61 -13.96
CA LEU A 98 -20.47 2.20 -13.39
C LEU A 98 -19.91 1.32 -12.27
N LEU A 99 -20.75 0.82 -11.35
CA LEU A 99 -20.30 -0.09 -10.28
C LEU A 99 -19.70 -1.38 -10.83
N VAL A 100 -20.25 -1.95 -11.88
CA VAL A 100 -19.67 -3.13 -12.54
C VAL A 100 -18.30 -2.78 -13.13
N LEU A 101 -18.18 -1.65 -13.83
CA LEU A 101 -16.91 -1.24 -14.43
C LEU A 101 -15.82 -0.98 -13.40
N VAL A 102 -16.12 -0.27 -12.31
CA VAL A 102 -15.13 -0.01 -11.26
C VAL A 102 -14.75 -1.29 -10.51
N THR A 103 -15.69 -2.24 -10.38
CA THR A 103 -15.38 -3.59 -9.87
C THR A 103 -14.38 -4.32 -10.76
N VAL A 104 -14.58 -4.28 -12.09
CA VAL A 104 -13.65 -4.88 -13.04
C VAL A 104 -12.29 -4.18 -12.99
N ILE A 105 -12.26 -2.86 -12.87
CA ILE A 105 -10.99 -2.10 -12.69
C ILE A 105 -10.25 -2.58 -11.44
N GLY A 106 -10.93 -2.69 -10.30
CA GLY A 106 -10.32 -3.19 -9.07
C GLY A 106 -9.84 -4.63 -9.18
N LEU A 107 -10.68 -5.54 -9.74
CA LEU A 107 -10.32 -6.95 -9.98
C LEU A 107 -9.12 -7.11 -10.92
N ALA A 108 -8.86 -6.14 -11.78
CA ALA A 108 -7.74 -6.16 -12.71
C ALA A 108 -6.48 -5.53 -12.11
N THR A 109 -6.58 -4.36 -11.46
CA THR A 109 -5.42 -3.61 -10.96
C THR A 109 -4.75 -4.29 -9.77
N GLY A 110 -5.49 -4.93 -8.87
CA GLY A 110 -4.92 -5.68 -7.75
C GLY A 110 -3.98 -6.82 -8.19
N PRO A 111 -4.42 -7.73 -9.05
CA PRO A 111 -3.57 -8.77 -9.64
C PRO A 111 -2.42 -8.23 -10.50
N SER A 112 -2.62 -7.12 -11.21
CA SER A 112 -1.56 -6.50 -12.02
C SER A 112 -0.36 -6.09 -11.16
N GLU A 113 -0.61 -5.38 -10.06
CA GLU A 113 0.44 -4.96 -9.13
C GLU A 113 1.14 -6.16 -8.49
N ALA A 114 0.37 -7.17 -8.02
CA ALA A 114 0.93 -8.37 -7.43
C ALA A 114 1.82 -9.15 -8.42
N ALA A 115 1.37 -9.27 -9.67
CA ALA A 115 2.11 -9.94 -10.74
C ALA A 115 3.44 -9.25 -11.05
N LYS A 116 3.44 -7.90 -11.15
CA LYS A 116 4.65 -7.11 -11.43
C LYS A 116 5.68 -7.23 -10.29
N VAL A 117 5.23 -7.10 -9.04
CA VAL A 117 6.11 -7.29 -7.87
C VAL A 117 6.73 -8.68 -7.87
N SER A 118 5.94 -9.72 -8.15
CA SER A 118 6.40 -11.11 -8.20
C SER A 118 7.34 -11.41 -9.37
N LEU A 119 7.40 -10.56 -10.39
CA LEU A 119 8.35 -10.69 -11.52
C LEU A 119 9.78 -10.25 -11.17
N SER A 120 9.99 -9.49 -10.10
CA SER A 120 11.31 -8.94 -9.76
C SER A 120 12.43 -9.98 -9.69
N PRO A 121 12.29 -11.16 -9.03
CA PRO A 121 13.32 -12.19 -8.99
C PRO A 121 13.64 -12.77 -10.38
N PHE A 122 12.60 -13.05 -11.18
CA PHE A 122 12.73 -13.60 -12.53
C PHE A 122 13.45 -12.64 -13.47
N VAL A 123 13.12 -11.33 -13.37
CA VAL A 123 13.79 -10.28 -14.15
C VAL A 123 15.22 -10.09 -13.72
N ALA A 124 15.54 -10.18 -12.43
CA ALA A 124 16.90 -10.11 -11.92
C ALA A 124 17.75 -11.26 -12.48
N ALA A 125 17.24 -12.50 -12.43
CA ALA A 125 17.90 -13.69 -12.97
C ALA A 125 18.10 -13.57 -14.49
N ALA A 126 17.05 -13.22 -15.25
CA ALA A 126 17.11 -13.09 -16.71
C ALA A 126 18.03 -11.96 -17.20
N ALA A 127 18.22 -10.92 -16.39
CA ALA A 127 19.11 -9.80 -16.72
C ALA A 127 20.53 -10.00 -16.16
N ASN A 128 20.77 -11.06 -15.39
CA ASN A 128 22.00 -11.32 -14.64
C ASN A 128 22.44 -10.13 -13.79
N VAL A 129 21.50 -9.59 -13.02
CA VAL A 129 21.72 -8.49 -12.07
C VAL A 129 21.27 -8.90 -10.68
N ARG A 130 21.79 -8.23 -9.64
CA ARG A 130 21.39 -8.49 -8.27
C ARG A 130 19.91 -8.13 -8.07
N LEU A 131 19.19 -8.92 -7.27
CA LEU A 131 17.77 -8.70 -6.97
C LEU A 131 17.54 -7.33 -6.32
N GLU A 132 18.46 -6.89 -5.44
CA GLU A 132 18.40 -5.60 -4.75
C GLU A 132 18.38 -4.41 -5.73
N ARG A 133 19.04 -4.57 -6.89
CA ARG A 133 19.01 -3.52 -7.93
C ARG A 133 17.64 -3.43 -8.60
N VAL A 134 16.99 -4.54 -8.86
CA VAL A 134 15.64 -4.55 -9.46
C VAL A 134 14.63 -4.03 -8.46
N THR A 135 14.62 -4.57 -7.23
CA THR A 135 13.69 -4.14 -6.17
C THR A 135 13.93 -2.70 -5.74
N GLY A 136 15.18 -2.21 -5.77
CA GLY A 136 15.50 -0.81 -5.53
C GLY A 136 14.91 0.12 -6.60
N LEU A 137 14.98 -0.26 -7.88
CA LEU A 137 14.41 0.53 -8.98
C LEU A 137 12.87 0.53 -8.92
N THR A 138 12.24 -0.64 -8.74
CA THR A 138 10.77 -0.74 -8.64
C THR A 138 10.25 -0.01 -7.39
N GLY A 139 10.94 -0.13 -6.25
CA GLY A 139 10.63 0.62 -5.04
C GLY A 139 10.78 2.14 -5.21
N THR A 140 11.77 2.60 -6.00
CA THR A 140 11.92 4.01 -6.34
C THR A 140 10.75 4.51 -7.18
N VAL A 141 10.31 3.72 -8.18
CA VAL A 141 9.14 4.04 -9.01
C VAL A 141 7.88 4.13 -8.15
N ASP A 142 7.65 3.18 -7.24
CA ASP A 142 6.50 3.22 -6.33
C ASP A 142 6.50 4.51 -5.47
N ARG A 143 7.64 4.86 -4.87
CA ARG A 143 7.78 6.08 -4.06
C ARG A 143 7.57 7.36 -4.86
N LEU A 144 8.14 7.45 -6.06
CA LEU A 144 7.93 8.58 -6.96
C LEU A 144 6.46 8.67 -7.37
N SER A 145 5.82 7.54 -7.68
CA SER A 145 4.39 7.50 -8.03
C SER A 145 3.50 7.92 -6.87
N MET A 146 3.88 7.64 -5.63
CA MET A 146 3.14 8.12 -4.45
C MET A 146 3.25 9.61 -4.22
N THR A 147 4.33 10.25 -4.68
CA THR A 147 4.61 11.68 -4.47
C THR A 147 4.14 12.51 -5.64
N VAL A 148 4.65 12.20 -6.84
CA VAL A 148 4.40 12.96 -8.07
C VAL A 148 3.06 12.58 -8.70
N GLY A 149 2.67 11.31 -8.55
CA GLY A 149 1.46 10.76 -9.18
C GLY A 149 0.18 11.53 -8.85
N PRO A 150 -0.15 11.77 -7.58
CA PRO A 150 -1.35 12.53 -7.22
C PRO A 150 -1.32 13.98 -7.74
N ILE A 151 -0.17 14.65 -7.71
CA ILE A 151 -0.01 16.01 -8.23
C ILE A 151 -0.29 16.03 -9.74
N ALA A 152 0.33 15.12 -10.48
CA ALA A 152 0.11 14.99 -11.92
C ALA A 152 -1.34 14.60 -12.23
N ALA A 153 -1.92 13.68 -11.46
CA ALA A 153 -3.31 13.27 -11.63
C ALA A 153 -4.28 14.43 -11.40
N GLY A 154 -4.11 15.18 -10.30
CA GLY A 154 -4.93 16.36 -10.02
C GLY A 154 -4.81 17.43 -11.11
N ALA A 155 -3.61 17.68 -11.63
CA ALA A 155 -3.38 18.60 -12.73
C ALA A 155 -4.03 18.12 -14.03
N VAL A 156 -3.93 16.82 -14.36
CA VAL A 156 -4.57 16.24 -15.56
C VAL A 156 -6.09 16.33 -15.46
N VAL A 157 -6.67 15.98 -14.30
CA VAL A 157 -8.13 16.06 -14.11
C VAL A 157 -8.60 17.51 -14.16
N ALA A 158 -7.84 18.46 -13.59
CA ALA A 158 -8.19 19.88 -13.63
C ALA A 158 -8.10 20.48 -15.03
N ALA A 159 -7.10 20.09 -15.82
CA ALA A 159 -6.88 20.64 -17.15
C ALA A 159 -7.78 20.01 -18.24
N LEU A 160 -8.03 18.71 -18.13
CA LEU A 160 -8.68 17.92 -19.18
C LEU A 160 -10.07 17.38 -18.78
N GLY A 161 -10.45 17.51 -17.51
CA GLY A 161 -11.65 16.90 -16.93
C GLY A 161 -11.46 15.42 -16.57
N ALA A 162 -12.34 14.93 -15.69
CA ALA A 162 -12.26 13.55 -15.16
C ALA A 162 -12.45 12.50 -16.27
N LEU A 163 -13.34 12.72 -17.21
CA LEU A 163 -13.58 11.79 -18.33
C LEU A 163 -12.35 11.63 -19.23
N THR A 164 -11.73 12.75 -19.62
CA THR A 164 -10.52 12.71 -20.44
C THR A 164 -9.36 12.05 -19.68
N ALA A 165 -9.26 12.28 -18.38
CA ALA A 165 -8.28 11.60 -17.53
C ALA A 165 -8.45 10.07 -17.54
N LEU A 166 -9.69 9.55 -17.63
CA LEU A 166 -9.93 8.11 -17.77
C LEU A 166 -9.48 7.55 -19.12
N TYR A 167 -9.61 8.32 -20.24
CA TYR A 167 -9.00 7.92 -21.52
C TYR A 167 -7.48 7.85 -21.43
N VAL A 168 -6.84 8.84 -20.77
CA VAL A 168 -5.39 8.84 -20.54
C VAL A 168 -4.99 7.62 -19.71
N ASN A 169 -5.76 7.32 -18.67
CA ASN A 169 -5.48 6.14 -17.82
C ASN A 169 -5.59 4.83 -18.62
N ALA A 170 -6.63 4.68 -19.43
CA ALA A 170 -6.76 3.51 -20.31
C ALA A 170 -5.56 3.36 -21.26
N ALA A 171 -5.09 4.46 -21.83
CA ALA A 171 -3.90 4.47 -22.68
C ALA A 171 -2.64 4.07 -21.91
N LEU A 172 -2.46 4.52 -20.65
CA LEU A 172 -1.34 4.12 -19.78
C LEU A 172 -1.37 2.61 -19.49
N MET A 173 -2.55 2.01 -19.27
CA MET A 173 -2.69 0.57 -19.05
C MET A 173 -2.35 -0.24 -20.31
N VAL A 174 -2.82 0.20 -21.48
CA VAL A 174 -2.44 -0.42 -22.77
C VAL A 174 -0.94 -0.33 -22.97
N LEU A 175 -0.34 0.83 -22.72
CA LEU A 175 1.10 1.04 -22.88
C LEU A 175 1.91 0.18 -21.89
N ALA A 176 1.45 0.04 -20.65
CA ALA A 176 2.05 -0.86 -19.66
C ALA A 176 2.05 -2.32 -20.13
N ALA A 177 0.92 -2.80 -20.66
CA ALA A 177 0.78 -4.14 -21.24
C ALA A 177 1.67 -4.32 -22.48
N LEU A 178 1.75 -3.31 -23.35
CA LEU A 178 2.60 -3.32 -24.55
C LEU A 178 4.08 -3.39 -24.18
N VAL A 179 4.55 -2.53 -23.28
CA VAL A 179 5.93 -2.52 -22.80
C VAL A 179 6.30 -3.87 -22.18
N MET A 180 5.42 -4.43 -21.33
CA MET A 180 5.60 -5.75 -20.74
C MET A 180 5.71 -6.83 -21.84
N THR A 181 4.88 -6.75 -22.88
CA THR A 181 4.87 -7.72 -23.98
C THR A 181 6.13 -7.65 -24.82
N LEU A 182 6.62 -6.45 -25.14
CA LEU A 182 7.75 -6.23 -26.05
C LEU A 182 9.10 -6.42 -25.38
N LEU A 183 9.24 -6.04 -24.09
CA LEU A 183 10.53 -6.01 -23.41
C LEU A 183 10.77 -7.21 -22.49
N LEU A 184 9.71 -7.87 -21.99
CA LEU A 184 9.85 -9.13 -21.27
C LEU A 184 9.53 -10.30 -22.20
N ARG A 185 10.52 -11.21 -22.38
CA ARG A 185 10.33 -12.44 -23.15
C ARG A 185 9.57 -13.48 -22.31
N ARG A 186 8.87 -14.42 -23.00
CA ARG A 186 8.14 -15.51 -22.29
C ARG A 186 9.07 -16.39 -21.46
N ASP A 187 10.30 -16.56 -21.91
CA ASP A 187 11.31 -17.40 -21.24
C ASP A 187 11.86 -16.78 -19.94
N THR A 188 11.50 -15.52 -19.63
CA THR A 188 11.97 -14.84 -18.42
C THR A 188 11.48 -15.55 -17.16
N GLU A 189 10.27 -16.15 -17.17
CA GLU A 189 9.71 -16.88 -16.04
C GLU A 189 10.29 -18.28 -15.84
N THR A 190 10.77 -18.92 -16.90
CA THR A 190 11.35 -20.28 -16.81
C THR A 190 12.72 -20.28 -16.17
N ALA A 191 13.48 -19.19 -16.27
CA ALA A 191 14.81 -19.06 -15.71
C ALA A 191 14.84 -19.06 -14.16
N GLY A 192 13.73 -18.74 -13.49
CA GLY A 192 13.64 -18.65 -12.02
C GLY A 192 12.80 -19.76 -11.37
N ARG A 193 12.25 -20.69 -12.15
CA ARG A 193 11.34 -21.75 -11.63
C ARG A 193 12.09 -22.93 -10.97
N ALA A 194 13.40 -22.88 -10.86
CA ALA A 194 14.24 -24.00 -10.39
C ALA A 194 14.14 -24.29 -8.89
N GLU A 195 13.49 -23.45 -8.10
CA GLU A 195 13.27 -23.69 -6.67
C GLU A 195 11.79 -23.47 -6.31
N ALA A 196 10.92 -24.38 -6.75
CA ALA A 196 9.60 -24.51 -6.17
C ALA A 196 9.76 -25.05 -4.73
N ASP A 197 9.33 -24.24 -3.76
CA ASP A 197 9.36 -24.59 -2.35
C ASP A 197 8.61 -25.93 -2.13
N PRO A 198 9.27 -26.97 -1.58
CA PRO A 198 8.61 -28.26 -1.32
C PRO A 198 7.44 -28.20 -0.33
N GLU A 199 7.31 -27.11 0.42
CA GLU A 199 6.19 -26.88 1.35
C GLU A 199 4.88 -26.41 0.68
N ALA A 200 4.78 -26.50 -0.65
CA ALA A 200 3.57 -26.12 -1.41
C ALA A 200 2.34 -27.01 -1.15
N ASP A 201 2.44 -28.05 -0.32
CA ASP A 201 1.36 -29.02 -0.08
C ASP A 201 0.27 -28.52 0.89
N ASP A 202 0.57 -27.49 1.70
CA ASP A 202 -0.45 -26.84 2.52
C ASP A 202 -1.36 -25.96 1.65
N GLY A 203 -2.65 -26.26 1.62
CA GLY A 203 -3.63 -25.47 0.88
C GLY A 203 -3.56 -23.98 1.24
N TYR A 204 -3.80 -23.09 0.25
CA TYR A 204 -3.75 -21.63 0.43
C TYR A 204 -4.51 -21.13 1.67
N LEU A 205 -5.68 -21.68 1.96
CA LEU A 205 -6.49 -21.35 3.14
C LEU A 205 -5.81 -21.76 4.46
N ALA A 206 -5.09 -22.89 4.47
CA ALA A 206 -4.34 -23.32 5.65
C ALA A 206 -3.19 -22.35 5.95
N ARG A 207 -2.52 -21.85 4.92
CA ARG A 207 -1.47 -20.82 5.04
C ARG A 207 -2.02 -19.50 5.56
N LEU A 208 -3.19 -19.07 5.09
CA LEU A 208 -3.89 -17.89 5.61
C LEU A 208 -4.26 -18.07 7.09
N TYR A 209 -4.81 -19.24 7.45
CA TYR A 209 -5.19 -19.55 8.82
C TYR A 209 -3.98 -19.60 9.76
N ALA A 210 -2.87 -20.15 9.31
CA ALA A 210 -1.63 -20.15 10.07
C ALA A 210 -1.14 -18.72 10.36
N GLY A 211 -1.16 -17.83 9.35
CA GLY A 211 -0.83 -16.41 9.52
C GLY A 211 -1.78 -15.70 10.51
N TRP A 212 -3.08 -15.98 10.42
CA TRP A 212 -4.09 -15.46 11.34
C TRP A 212 -3.79 -15.88 12.80
N ARG A 213 -3.54 -17.16 13.02
CA ARG A 213 -3.26 -17.71 14.36
C ARG A 213 -2.05 -17.06 15.02
N VAL A 214 -0.98 -16.79 14.24
CA VAL A 214 0.22 -16.13 14.76
C VAL A 214 -0.08 -14.68 15.15
N VAL A 215 -0.75 -13.92 14.30
CA VAL A 215 -1.11 -12.52 14.60
C VAL A 215 -2.04 -12.42 15.81
N TRP A 216 -3.03 -13.33 15.92
CA TRP A 216 -4.00 -13.30 17.03
C TRP A 216 -3.42 -13.82 18.35
N GLY A 217 -2.39 -14.65 18.28
CA GLY A 217 -1.68 -15.17 19.47
C GLY A 217 -0.76 -14.16 20.14
N ASP A 218 -0.28 -13.14 19.40
CA ASP A 218 0.61 -12.10 19.92
C ASP A 218 -0.16 -10.81 20.22
N LEU A 219 -0.20 -10.42 21.50
CA LEU A 219 -0.98 -9.26 21.96
C LEU A 219 -0.52 -7.93 21.30
N PRO A 220 0.78 -7.62 21.19
CA PRO A 220 1.26 -6.46 20.45
C PRO A 220 0.90 -6.46 18.97
N LEU A 221 1.04 -7.57 18.26
CA LEU A 221 0.65 -7.66 16.84
C LEU A 221 -0.84 -7.44 16.66
N ARG A 222 -1.68 -8.04 17.50
CA ARG A 222 -3.13 -7.83 17.49
C ARG A 222 -3.50 -6.38 17.74
N MET A 223 -2.84 -5.72 18.70
CA MET A 223 -3.03 -4.29 18.97
C MET A 223 -2.67 -3.44 17.76
N LEU A 224 -1.51 -3.69 17.15
CA LEU A 224 -1.06 -2.96 15.96
C LEU A 224 -2.02 -3.13 14.79
N VAL A 225 -2.46 -4.38 14.51
CA VAL A 225 -3.42 -4.65 13.43
C VAL A 225 -4.74 -3.93 13.67
N ALA A 226 -5.30 -4.00 14.88
CA ALA A 226 -6.56 -3.32 15.21
C ALA A 226 -6.43 -1.80 15.07
N MET A 227 -5.32 -1.22 15.57
CA MET A 227 -5.05 0.21 15.47
C MET A 227 -4.92 0.64 14.00
N ILE A 228 -4.11 -0.06 13.20
CA ILE A 228 -3.90 0.25 11.78
C ILE A 228 -5.20 0.06 10.99
N LEU A 229 -5.99 -0.97 11.29
CA LEU A 229 -7.30 -1.18 10.68
C LEU A 229 -8.21 0.05 10.86
N VAL A 230 -8.35 0.53 12.09
CA VAL A 230 -9.20 1.69 12.40
C VAL A 230 -8.64 2.96 11.75
N THR A 231 -7.35 3.20 11.84
CA THR A 231 -6.74 4.40 11.22
C THR A 231 -6.82 4.35 9.70
N ASN A 232 -6.65 3.19 9.06
CA ASN A 232 -6.83 3.04 7.61
C ASN A 232 -8.29 3.28 7.16
N ILE A 233 -9.29 2.90 7.95
CA ILE A 233 -10.69 3.22 7.65
C ILE A 233 -10.86 4.74 7.55
N VAL A 234 -10.34 5.48 8.54
CA VAL A 234 -10.41 6.93 8.55
C VAL A 234 -9.59 7.53 7.39
N ASP A 235 -8.39 7.02 7.16
CA ASP A 235 -7.49 7.51 6.12
C ASP A 235 -8.08 7.37 4.71
N VAL A 236 -8.66 6.21 4.39
CA VAL A 236 -9.31 5.99 3.09
C VAL A 236 -10.56 6.86 2.96
N ALA A 237 -11.36 7.01 4.03
CA ALA A 237 -12.52 7.89 3.99
C ALA A 237 -12.12 9.36 3.74
N VAL A 238 -11.04 9.81 4.38
CA VAL A 238 -10.52 11.17 4.14
C VAL A 238 -10.02 11.33 2.72
N MET A 239 -9.21 10.39 2.22
CA MET A 239 -8.59 10.51 0.90
C MET A 239 -9.57 10.31 -0.26
N SER A 240 -10.48 9.33 -0.15
CA SER A 240 -11.37 8.95 -1.25
C SER A 240 -12.73 9.67 -1.24
N LEU A 241 -13.16 10.22 -0.10
CA LEU A 241 -14.46 10.86 0.04
C LEU A 241 -14.31 12.32 0.49
N ALA A 242 -13.79 12.56 1.70
CA ALA A 242 -13.85 13.88 2.30
C ALA A 242 -12.97 14.92 1.58
N LEU A 243 -11.75 14.56 1.16
CA LEU A 243 -10.83 15.48 0.48
C LEU A 243 -11.35 15.92 -0.91
N PRO A 244 -11.86 15.04 -1.79
CA PRO A 244 -12.51 15.48 -3.03
C PRO A 244 -13.74 16.36 -2.80
N ILE A 245 -14.60 16.03 -1.82
CA ILE A 245 -15.79 16.83 -1.51
C ILE A 245 -15.38 18.20 -0.97
N TRP A 246 -14.44 18.25 -0.01
CA TRP A 246 -13.89 19.51 0.51
C TRP A 246 -13.31 20.40 -0.61
N ALA A 247 -12.55 19.80 -1.53
CA ALA A 247 -11.97 20.56 -2.64
C ALA A 247 -13.04 21.05 -3.63
N HIS A 248 -14.11 20.29 -3.82
CA HIS A 248 -15.22 20.64 -4.69
C HIS A 248 -16.08 21.75 -4.06
N GLU A 249 -16.49 21.60 -2.80
CA GLU A 249 -17.31 22.57 -2.07
C GLU A 249 -16.57 23.91 -1.85
N GLY A 250 -15.26 23.83 -1.59
CA GLY A 250 -14.40 25.01 -1.42
C GLY A 250 -13.99 25.69 -2.73
N GLY A 251 -14.37 25.15 -3.90
CA GLY A 251 -13.99 25.70 -5.21
C GLY A 251 -12.52 25.56 -5.58
N TRP A 252 -11.76 24.74 -4.84
CA TRP A 252 -10.34 24.51 -5.07
C TRP A 252 -10.04 23.61 -6.29
N GLY A 253 -11.02 22.83 -6.72
CA GLY A 253 -10.90 21.91 -7.83
C GLY A 253 -10.03 20.67 -7.57
N PRO A 254 -9.93 19.75 -8.57
CA PRO A 254 -9.21 18.47 -8.40
C PRO A 254 -7.70 18.64 -8.26
N GLN A 255 -7.12 19.76 -8.70
CA GLN A 255 -5.71 20.08 -8.49
C GLN A 255 -5.36 20.18 -6.98
N ALA A 256 -6.28 20.71 -6.15
CA ALA A 256 -6.05 20.78 -4.71
C ALA A 256 -5.96 19.39 -4.09
N VAL A 257 -6.79 18.44 -4.52
CA VAL A 257 -6.70 17.03 -4.10
C VAL A 257 -5.32 16.46 -4.40
N GLY A 258 -4.84 16.69 -5.64
CA GLY A 258 -3.52 16.23 -6.05
C GLY A 258 -2.37 16.87 -5.26
N LEU A 259 -2.42 18.19 -5.04
CA LEU A 259 -1.40 18.91 -4.27
C LEU A 259 -1.34 18.46 -2.81
N VAL A 260 -2.50 18.31 -2.16
CA VAL A 260 -2.61 17.86 -0.77
C VAL A 260 -2.09 16.43 -0.61
N ALA A 261 -2.50 15.51 -1.50
CA ALA A 261 -2.01 14.13 -1.49
C ALA A 261 -0.51 14.06 -1.81
N GLY A 262 -0.02 14.87 -2.75
CA GLY A 262 1.39 14.96 -3.10
C GLY A 262 2.25 15.55 -1.98
N ALA A 263 1.76 16.57 -1.27
CA ALA A 263 2.44 17.14 -0.09
C ALA A 263 2.61 16.08 1.01
N LEU A 264 1.54 15.29 1.29
CA LEU A 264 1.60 14.16 2.22
C LEU A 264 2.63 13.11 1.77
N GLY A 265 2.55 12.67 0.50
CA GLY A 265 3.42 11.63 -0.05
C GLY A 265 4.88 12.04 -0.08
N GLY A 266 5.19 13.25 -0.59
CA GLY A 266 6.55 13.79 -0.65
C GLY A 266 7.18 13.97 0.72
N ALA A 267 6.44 14.53 1.66
CA ALA A 267 6.90 14.65 3.04
C ALA A 267 7.06 13.29 3.74
N SER A 268 6.23 12.28 3.41
CA SER A 268 6.38 10.92 3.95
C SER A 268 7.69 10.27 3.49
N VAL A 269 8.13 10.50 2.25
CA VAL A 269 9.45 10.06 1.77
C VAL A 269 10.56 10.72 2.59
N ALA A 270 10.49 12.04 2.80
CA ALA A 270 11.46 12.76 3.63
C ALA A 270 11.46 12.24 5.09
N GLY A 271 10.29 11.98 5.66
CA GLY A 271 10.15 11.37 6.99
C GLY A 271 10.76 9.98 7.08
N SER A 272 10.60 9.15 6.05
CA SER A 272 11.22 7.81 6.00
C SER A 272 12.75 7.89 5.92
N LEU A 273 13.31 8.83 5.16
CA LEU A 273 14.75 9.09 5.13
C LEU A 273 15.26 9.59 6.48
N LEU A 274 14.52 10.49 7.13
CA LEU A 274 14.83 10.93 8.49
C LEU A 274 14.85 9.78 9.49
N ALA A 275 13.90 8.83 9.35
CA ALA A 275 13.84 7.63 10.19
C ALA A 275 15.11 6.78 10.08
N VAL A 276 15.73 6.68 8.90
CA VAL A 276 16.99 5.97 8.69
C VAL A 276 18.13 6.65 9.47
N TRP A 277 18.18 7.96 9.50
CA TRP A 277 19.27 8.70 10.12
C TRP A 277 19.15 8.80 11.64
N VAL A 278 17.95 9.06 12.14
CA VAL A 278 17.71 9.38 13.57
C VAL A 278 16.99 8.23 14.31
N GLY A 279 16.37 7.31 13.60
CA GLY A 279 15.51 6.28 14.18
C GLY A 279 16.20 5.38 15.20
N HIS A 280 17.53 5.15 15.08
CA HIS A 280 18.30 4.37 16.02
C HIS A 280 18.46 5.05 17.41
N ARG A 281 18.35 6.39 17.45
CA ARG A 281 18.51 7.20 18.68
C ARG A 281 17.18 7.44 19.40
N LEU A 282 16.06 7.21 18.73
CA LEU A 282 14.74 7.51 19.28
C LEU A 282 14.12 6.31 19.98
N PRO A 283 13.43 6.53 21.12
CA PRO A 283 12.69 5.46 21.79
C PRO A 283 11.49 5.04 20.92
N ARG A 284 11.50 3.79 20.44
CA ARG A 284 10.56 3.28 19.43
C ARG A 284 9.09 3.52 19.78
N ARG A 285 8.69 3.21 21.02
CA ARG A 285 7.31 3.32 21.49
C ARG A 285 6.79 4.75 21.39
N SER A 286 7.45 5.70 22.06
CA SER A 286 7.00 7.10 22.06
C SER A 286 7.06 7.73 20.67
N THR A 287 8.10 7.42 19.87
CA THR A 287 8.22 7.89 18.49
C THR A 287 7.09 7.38 17.63
N PHE A 288 6.74 6.10 17.74
CA PHE A 288 5.64 5.50 16.98
C PHE A 288 4.30 6.17 17.27
N PHE A 289 3.93 6.31 18.55
CA PHE A 289 2.66 6.94 18.92
C PHE A 289 2.65 8.44 18.61
N ALA A 290 3.74 9.18 18.85
CA ALA A 290 3.85 10.58 18.48
C ALA A 290 3.73 10.77 16.97
N ALA A 291 4.41 9.94 16.17
CA ALA A 291 4.31 9.95 14.72
C ALA A 291 2.87 9.70 14.23
N MET A 292 2.15 8.75 14.83
CA MET A 292 0.73 8.49 14.53
C MET A 292 -0.16 9.68 14.86
N LEU A 293 0.07 10.36 15.99
CA LEU A 293 -0.69 11.54 16.38
C LEU A 293 -0.42 12.74 15.47
N ILE A 294 0.82 12.91 15.01
CA ILE A 294 1.17 13.94 14.03
C ILE A 294 0.60 13.61 12.65
N ALA A 295 0.64 12.34 12.27
CA ALA A 295 0.21 11.89 10.94
C ALA A 295 -1.30 11.94 10.74
N GLY A 296 -2.13 11.75 11.77
CA GLY A 296 -3.57 11.56 11.63
C GLY A 296 -4.40 12.82 11.94
N PRO A 297 -4.72 13.10 13.22
CA PRO A 297 -5.74 14.09 13.59
C PRO A 297 -5.54 15.50 13.01
N PRO A 298 -4.32 16.09 12.97
CA PRO A 298 -4.15 17.45 12.48
C PRO A 298 -4.57 17.63 11.01
N ARG A 299 -4.21 16.69 10.13
CA ARG A 299 -4.55 16.76 8.71
C ARG A 299 -6.05 16.58 8.43
N ILE A 300 -6.75 15.86 9.32
CA ILE A 300 -8.19 15.67 9.23
C ILE A 300 -8.90 16.94 9.66
N LEU A 301 -8.51 17.49 10.82
CA LEU A 301 -9.14 18.66 11.40
C LEU A 301 -8.90 19.94 10.59
N VAL A 302 -7.75 20.10 9.92
CA VAL A 302 -7.48 21.29 9.10
C VAL A 302 -8.47 21.47 7.96
N LEU A 303 -9.06 20.37 7.45
CA LEU A 303 -10.09 20.42 6.40
C LEU A 303 -11.46 20.94 6.91
N THR A 304 -11.65 21.02 8.22
CA THR A 304 -12.90 21.57 8.81
C THR A 304 -12.81 23.07 9.07
N LEU A 305 -11.66 23.66 8.80
CA LEU A 305 -11.37 25.07 9.03
C LEU A 305 -11.28 25.80 7.68
N ASP A 306 -11.86 26.98 7.58
CA ASP A 306 -11.77 27.82 6.40
C ASP A 306 -10.41 28.54 6.32
N LEU A 307 -9.38 27.71 6.05
CA LEU A 307 -8.00 28.18 5.99
C LEU A 307 -7.49 28.23 4.54
N PRO A 308 -6.53 29.12 4.24
CA PRO A 308 -5.91 29.17 2.93
C PRO A 308 -5.24 27.82 2.56
N LEU A 309 -5.26 27.46 1.29
CA LEU A 309 -4.74 26.19 0.79
C LEU A 309 -3.29 25.90 1.23
N TRP A 310 -2.44 26.93 1.31
CA TRP A 310 -1.04 26.75 1.73
C TRP A 310 -0.93 26.25 3.20
N VAL A 311 -1.85 26.64 4.09
CA VAL A 311 -1.90 26.13 5.47
C VAL A 311 -2.28 24.63 5.46
N VAL A 312 -3.28 24.27 4.68
CA VAL A 312 -3.69 22.88 4.50
C VAL A 312 -2.50 22.04 3.99
N LEU A 313 -1.79 22.53 2.95
CA LEU A 313 -0.60 21.88 2.40
C LEU A 313 0.51 21.73 3.45
N ALA A 314 0.76 22.75 4.26
CA ALA A 314 1.77 22.70 5.31
C ALA A 314 1.43 21.67 6.39
N VAL A 315 0.18 21.63 6.86
CA VAL A 315 -0.28 20.65 7.85
C VAL A 315 -0.21 19.22 7.30
N TRP A 316 -0.60 19.02 6.04
CA TRP A 316 -0.51 17.71 5.39
C TRP A 316 0.95 17.27 5.16
N ALA A 317 1.84 18.19 4.86
CA ALA A 317 3.28 17.91 4.77
C ALA A 317 3.86 17.51 6.14
N VAL A 318 3.53 18.23 7.22
CA VAL A 318 3.94 17.85 8.59
C VAL A 318 3.39 16.46 8.95
N SER A 319 2.13 16.19 8.62
CA SER A 319 1.52 14.87 8.82
C SER A 319 2.23 13.78 8.00
N GLY A 320 2.64 14.09 6.77
CA GLY A 320 3.44 13.21 5.93
C GLY A 320 4.79 12.85 6.57
N LEU A 321 5.51 13.83 7.12
CA LEU A 321 6.76 13.58 7.85
C LEU A 321 6.55 12.58 9.00
N GLY A 322 5.49 12.78 9.80
CA GLY A 322 5.10 11.82 10.84
C GLY A 322 4.82 10.43 10.27
N GLY A 323 4.01 10.36 9.21
CA GLY A 323 3.66 9.11 8.53
C GLY A 323 4.88 8.32 8.03
N GLY A 324 5.91 9.04 7.55
CA GLY A 324 7.17 8.43 7.11
C GLY A 324 7.95 7.71 8.20
N LEU A 325 7.82 8.13 9.47
CA LEU A 325 8.46 7.47 10.61
C LEU A 325 7.76 6.16 11.02
N ILE A 326 6.47 6.01 10.70
CA ILE A 326 5.64 4.89 11.18
C ILE A 326 6.08 3.56 10.56
N ASN A 327 6.20 3.50 9.22
CA ASN A 327 6.42 2.26 8.48
C ASN A 327 7.72 1.53 8.85
N PRO A 328 8.89 2.19 8.99
CA PRO A 328 10.12 1.53 9.42
C PRO A 328 10.01 0.90 10.80
N ILE A 329 9.37 1.62 11.75
CA ILE A 329 9.18 1.11 13.13
C ILE A 329 8.21 -0.07 13.11
N LEU A 330 7.10 0.05 12.40
CA LEU A 330 6.09 -0.99 12.27
C LEU A 330 6.69 -2.27 11.68
N SER A 331 7.44 -2.15 10.57
CA SER A 331 8.08 -3.28 9.92
C SER A 331 9.08 -3.98 10.85
N ALA A 332 9.90 -3.21 11.57
CA ALA A 332 10.86 -3.76 12.53
C ALA A 332 10.15 -4.57 13.63
N VAL A 333 9.09 -4.02 14.24
CA VAL A 333 8.31 -4.71 15.27
C VAL A 333 7.66 -5.99 14.73
N ILE A 334 7.10 -5.95 13.51
CA ILE A 334 6.48 -7.12 12.89
C ILE A 334 7.52 -8.21 12.66
N PHE A 335 8.69 -7.87 12.10
CA PHE A 335 9.75 -8.85 11.82
C PHE A 335 10.35 -9.45 13.10
N GLU A 336 10.54 -8.67 14.16
CA GLU A 336 11.08 -9.14 15.43
C GLU A 336 10.12 -10.10 16.17
N ARG A 337 8.79 -9.99 15.91
CA ARG A 337 7.77 -10.80 16.57
C ARG A 337 7.30 -12.01 15.81
N LEU A 338 7.55 -12.05 14.53
CA LEU A 338 7.19 -13.20 13.71
C LEU A 338 8.33 -14.24 13.72
N PRO A 339 8.02 -15.55 13.91
CA PRO A 339 9.00 -16.60 13.71
C PRO A 339 9.59 -16.55 12.30
N ASN A 340 10.90 -16.80 12.14
CA ASN A 340 11.61 -16.69 10.86
C ASN A 340 10.91 -17.42 9.70
N HIS A 341 10.37 -18.62 9.95
CA HIS A 341 9.64 -19.42 8.95
C HIS A 341 8.24 -18.88 8.64
N MET A 342 7.72 -17.91 9.41
CA MET A 342 6.36 -17.34 9.26
C MET A 342 6.37 -15.86 8.82
N VAL A 343 7.54 -15.24 8.64
CA VAL A 343 7.66 -13.80 8.32
C VAL A 343 6.85 -13.41 7.08
N GLY A 344 6.98 -14.14 5.98
CA GLY A 344 6.22 -13.85 4.75
C GLY A 344 4.71 -13.99 4.93
N ARG A 345 4.27 -15.06 5.61
CA ARG A 345 2.84 -15.35 5.88
C ARG A 345 2.26 -14.33 6.86
N GLY A 346 2.98 -14.00 7.94
CA GLY A 346 2.55 -13.06 8.97
C GLY A 346 2.47 -11.62 8.45
N THR A 347 3.47 -11.15 7.70
CA THR A 347 3.46 -9.79 7.12
C THR A 347 2.35 -9.61 6.10
N SER A 348 2.10 -10.60 5.23
CA SER A 348 0.98 -10.58 4.28
C SER A 348 -0.36 -10.53 5.00
N MET A 349 -0.53 -11.30 6.09
CA MET A 349 -1.76 -11.30 6.89
C MET A 349 -1.98 -9.95 7.59
N VAL A 350 -0.95 -9.39 8.24
CA VAL A 350 -1.03 -8.06 8.86
C VAL A 350 -1.44 -7.00 7.83
N GLY A 351 -0.79 -6.99 6.65
CA GLY A 351 -1.10 -6.05 5.59
C GLY A 351 -2.51 -6.19 5.02
N SER A 352 -3.00 -7.42 4.89
CA SER A 352 -4.37 -7.70 4.40
C SER A 352 -5.43 -7.28 5.41
N LEU A 353 -5.27 -7.67 6.67
CA LEU A 353 -6.20 -7.30 7.75
C LEU A 353 -6.27 -5.78 7.94
N ALA A 354 -5.14 -5.11 7.89
CA ALA A 354 -5.05 -3.67 8.02
C ALA A 354 -5.85 -2.89 6.95
N ARG A 355 -6.06 -3.49 5.77
CA ARG A 355 -6.72 -2.83 4.63
C ARG A 355 -8.18 -3.23 4.41
N LEU A 356 -8.63 -4.36 4.96
CA LEU A 356 -9.98 -4.91 4.71
C LEU A 356 -11.12 -4.00 5.19
N GLY A 357 -10.92 -3.27 6.28
CA GLY A 357 -11.99 -2.45 6.88
C GLY A 357 -12.37 -1.22 6.05
N ALA A 358 -11.42 -0.63 5.35
CA ALA A 358 -11.61 0.64 4.68
C ALA A 358 -12.67 0.60 3.56
N PRO A 359 -12.64 -0.36 2.61
CA PRO A 359 -13.70 -0.43 1.59
C PRO A 359 -15.08 -0.71 2.19
N ILE A 360 -15.16 -1.55 3.23
CA ILE A 360 -16.43 -1.91 3.86
C ILE A 360 -17.07 -0.71 4.56
N ALA A 361 -16.29 0.14 5.19
CA ALA A 361 -16.77 1.31 5.90
C ALA A 361 -17.16 2.49 4.97
N ALA A 362 -16.60 2.55 3.77
CA ALA A 362 -16.74 3.68 2.85
C ALA A 362 -18.22 4.05 2.53
N PRO A 363 -19.16 3.11 2.25
CA PRO A 363 -20.55 3.47 2.01
C PRO A 363 -21.22 4.12 3.21
N GLY A 364 -21.01 3.58 4.43
CA GLY A 364 -21.55 4.14 5.66
C GLY A 364 -21.03 5.54 5.93
N ILE A 365 -19.76 5.79 5.68
CA ILE A 365 -19.14 7.11 5.82
C ILE A 365 -19.68 8.06 4.73
N GLY A 366 -19.83 7.60 3.50
CA GLY A 366 -20.45 8.39 2.43
C GLY A 366 -21.88 8.81 2.75
N VAL A 367 -22.71 7.92 3.31
CA VAL A 367 -24.04 8.24 3.81
C VAL A 367 -23.97 9.25 4.95
N ALA A 368 -23.07 9.06 5.91
CA ALA A 368 -22.90 10.00 7.02
C ALA A 368 -22.50 11.41 6.54
N ILE A 369 -21.61 11.51 5.54
CA ILE A 369 -21.26 12.80 4.91
C ILE A 369 -22.50 13.42 4.22
N GLY A 370 -23.27 12.62 3.51
CA GLY A 370 -24.48 13.10 2.85
C GLY A 370 -25.56 13.62 3.80
N LEU A 371 -25.65 13.06 5.01
CA LEU A 371 -26.65 13.46 6.03
C LEU A 371 -26.16 14.58 6.95
N LEU A 372 -24.91 14.56 7.34
CA LEU A 372 -24.35 15.44 8.38
C LEU A 372 -23.42 16.53 7.81
N GLY A 373 -23.01 16.39 6.55
CA GLY A 373 -21.94 17.19 5.94
C GLY A 373 -20.53 16.66 6.23
N VAL A 374 -19.54 17.22 5.55
CA VAL A 374 -18.14 16.77 5.62
C VAL A 374 -17.52 17.07 6.99
N ALA A 375 -17.71 18.29 7.52
CA ALA A 375 -17.01 18.74 8.73
C ALA A 375 -17.33 17.90 9.98
N PRO A 376 -18.59 17.60 10.33
CA PRO A 376 -18.90 16.76 11.50
C PRO A 376 -18.32 15.33 11.37
N VAL A 377 -18.33 14.76 10.17
CA VAL A 377 -17.80 13.41 9.93
C VAL A 377 -16.25 13.40 10.05
N LEU A 378 -15.60 14.45 9.58
CA LEU A 378 -14.14 14.61 9.76
C LEU A 378 -13.78 14.77 11.25
N VAL A 379 -14.53 15.58 12.01
CA VAL A 379 -14.29 15.73 13.45
C VAL A 379 -14.47 14.39 14.17
N ALA A 380 -15.56 13.67 13.89
CA ALA A 380 -15.78 12.34 14.45
C ALA A 380 -14.64 11.36 14.05
N GLY A 381 -14.22 11.37 12.79
CA GLY A 381 -13.09 10.58 12.29
C GLY A 381 -11.78 10.91 13.01
N ALA A 382 -11.49 12.19 13.27
CA ALA A 382 -10.32 12.62 14.02
C ALA A 382 -10.35 12.11 15.48
N PHE A 383 -11.50 12.13 16.14
CA PHE A 383 -11.66 11.55 17.47
C PHE A 383 -11.50 10.03 17.47
N VAL A 384 -12.07 9.33 16.48
CA VAL A 384 -11.90 7.88 16.32
C VAL A 384 -10.41 7.54 16.10
N TYR A 385 -9.72 8.30 15.24
CA TYR A 385 -8.29 8.14 15.01
C TYR A 385 -7.49 8.38 16.30
N LEU A 386 -7.78 9.49 17.00
CA LEU A 386 -7.14 9.85 18.26
C LEU A 386 -7.32 8.73 19.31
N ALA A 387 -8.54 8.24 19.48
CA ALA A 387 -8.84 7.16 20.41
C ALA A 387 -8.15 5.86 20.03
N ALA A 388 -8.15 5.49 18.73
CA ALA A 388 -7.48 4.30 18.23
C ALA A 388 -5.97 4.30 18.49
N VAL A 389 -5.34 5.47 18.53
CA VAL A 389 -3.90 5.62 18.79
C VAL A 389 -3.61 5.77 20.29
N THR A 390 -4.37 6.61 21.02
CA THR A 390 -4.07 6.92 22.41
C THR A 390 -4.45 5.81 23.39
N LEU A 391 -5.60 5.13 23.19
CA LEU A 391 -6.03 4.08 24.10
C LEU A 391 -5.01 2.92 24.19
N PRO A 392 -4.50 2.37 23.07
CA PRO A 392 -3.47 1.34 23.11
C PRO A 392 -2.13 1.84 23.66
N ALA A 393 -1.79 3.13 23.50
CA ALA A 393 -0.51 3.68 23.93
C ALA A 393 -0.25 3.49 25.44
N PHE A 394 -1.31 3.51 26.26
CA PHE A 394 -1.23 3.29 27.71
C PHE A 394 -1.39 1.82 28.10
N GLY A 395 -1.69 0.93 27.15
CA GLY A 395 -1.90 -0.49 27.40
C GLY A 395 -0.61 -1.29 27.59
N ARG A 396 -0.75 -2.49 28.18
CA ARG A 396 0.37 -3.44 28.32
C ARG A 396 0.96 -3.88 26.98
N ALA A 397 0.14 -3.96 25.94
CA ALA A 397 0.56 -4.32 24.59
C ALA A 397 1.58 -3.34 23.99
N ALA A 398 1.48 -2.05 24.32
CA ALA A 398 2.39 -1.03 23.83
C ALA A 398 3.84 -1.18 24.35
N LYS A 399 4.03 -1.84 25.50
CA LYS A 399 5.38 -2.18 25.99
C LYS A 399 6.10 -3.15 25.05
N GLY A 400 5.34 -3.94 24.29
CA GLY A 400 5.89 -4.83 23.30
C GLY A 400 6.49 -4.15 22.06
N LEU A 401 6.38 -2.82 21.91
CA LEU A 401 7.06 -2.05 20.88
C LEU A 401 8.47 -1.61 21.31
N GLU A 402 8.80 -1.76 22.58
CA GLU A 402 10.14 -1.45 23.09
C GLU A 402 11.15 -2.45 22.51
N ARG A 403 12.39 -2.00 22.28
CA ARG A 403 13.46 -2.92 21.88
C ARG A 403 13.65 -3.97 22.97
N PRO A 404 13.84 -5.27 22.61
CA PRO A 404 14.38 -6.22 23.60
C PRO A 404 15.65 -5.64 24.20
N PRO A 405 15.93 -5.87 25.49
CA PRO A 405 17.23 -5.54 26.07
C PRO A 405 18.30 -6.16 25.18
N GLU A 406 19.31 -5.40 24.78
CA GLU A 406 20.49 -5.96 24.10
C GLU A 406 21.03 -7.05 25.02
N GLU A 407 21.03 -8.31 24.56
CA GLU A 407 21.77 -9.35 25.25
C GLU A 407 23.21 -8.85 25.39
N PRO A 408 23.81 -8.83 26.58
CA PRO A 408 25.21 -8.44 26.76
C PRO A 408 26.01 -9.26 25.73
N GLU A 409 26.72 -8.57 24.86
CA GLU A 409 27.60 -9.19 23.87
C GLU A 409 28.41 -10.27 24.60
N ALA A 410 28.14 -11.54 24.28
CA ALA A 410 28.78 -12.64 24.96
C ALA A 410 30.28 -12.38 24.92
N ALA A 411 30.90 -12.16 26.08
CA ALA A 411 32.31 -11.85 26.18
C ALA A 411 33.09 -12.83 25.29
N PRO A 412 34.01 -12.34 24.43
CA PRO A 412 34.75 -13.19 23.52
C PRO A 412 35.27 -14.39 24.33
N HIS A 413 34.91 -15.58 23.89
CA HIS A 413 35.35 -16.82 24.47
C HIS A 413 36.87 -16.74 24.65
N GLU A 414 37.34 -16.43 25.87
CA GLU A 414 38.73 -16.60 26.21
C GLU A 414 39.09 -18.02 25.85
N ALA A 415 39.94 -18.13 24.83
CA ALA A 415 40.52 -19.36 24.42
C ALA A 415 41.18 -19.98 25.66
N ARG A 416 40.50 -20.92 26.29
CA ARG A 416 41.09 -21.77 27.31
C ARG A 416 42.20 -22.54 26.61
N SER A 417 43.39 -21.96 26.62
CA SER A 417 44.65 -22.65 26.46
C SER A 417 44.75 -23.65 27.61
N ARG A 418 44.16 -24.81 27.48
CA ARG A 418 44.51 -25.97 28.31
C ARG A 418 45.72 -26.59 27.64
N GLY A 419 46.80 -26.50 28.41
CA GLY A 419 48.11 -27.02 28.10
C GLY A 419 48.11 -28.44 27.54
N VAL A 420 48.92 -28.55 26.57
CA VAL A 420 49.48 -29.83 26.12
C VAL A 420 50.26 -30.42 27.30
N GLY A 421 49.65 -31.39 27.97
CA GLY A 421 50.32 -32.32 28.89
C GLY A 421 50.83 -33.51 28.10
N ASP A 422 52.09 -33.58 28.00
CA ASP A 422 52.94 -34.68 27.53
C ASP A 422 52.56 -36.03 28.19
N GLY A 423 52.55 -37.15 27.44
CA GLY A 423 52.37 -38.45 28.10
C GLY A 423 52.06 -39.61 27.15
N GLY A 424 53.09 -40.22 26.60
CA GLY A 424 53.18 -41.66 26.58
C GLY A 424 52.61 -42.46 25.43
N ALA A 425 53.48 -42.85 24.57
CA ALA A 425 53.36 -43.98 23.65
C ALA A 425 52.62 -45.21 24.20
N ARG A 426 51.81 -45.87 23.34
CA ARG A 426 51.86 -47.34 23.12
C ARG A 426 51.05 -47.73 21.89
N ALA A 427 51.78 -48.34 20.97
CA ALA A 427 51.26 -49.10 19.86
C ALA A 427 50.42 -50.32 20.31
N ARG A 428 49.37 -50.68 19.58
CA ARG A 428 48.96 -52.04 19.16
C ARG A 428 47.85 -51.92 18.10
N ARG A 429 48.17 -52.34 16.94
CA ARG A 429 47.53 -53.29 16.00
C ARG A 429 46.20 -53.86 16.49
N TRP A 430 45.14 -53.69 15.70
CA TRP A 430 44.47 -54.66 14.80
C TRP A 430 43.58 -53.89 13.85
#